data_dc37315ed327a2cd335a29f8824af0f3
#
_entry.id   dc37315ed327a2cd335a29f8824af0f3
#
_cell.length_a   1.000
_cell.length_b   1.000
_cell.length_c   1.000
_cell.angle_alpha   90.00
_cell.angle_beta   90.00
_cell.angle_gamma   90.00
#
_symmetry.space_group_name_H-M   'P 1'
#
loop_
_entity.id
_entity.type
_entity.pdbx_description
1 polymer ?
#
loop_
_entity_poly.entity_id
_entity_poly.type
_entity_poly.pdbx_seq_one_letter_code
_entity_poly.pdbx_strand_id
1 'polypeptide(L)'
;MLKQFLNQYDTIIFDMDGVMTSEQAYWDAAALTVWEYLKWNKDEPINAPECMENLQEIRKKIFCDDQLIAVLKEKGVNSNWDLAYITVCMAWICGVEDDFSAVLEYARNMSENILNYYDELALLCSKKTGFDYDWLQRNHLMWQTMQGIFQEWYLGDRLFEEQYGYVPRICGKSGLLFREKPIIRLEILQQLLCELSETKRLCTATGRPSVELFQPITDWDIKKYFALDGFCNYDHVVAAEQGKRTLTKPHPYMFLKALYGTDYPDERILNGDYDRSKIKTTLVVGDAGSDILAAKAMGADFCAVLTGVAGQAGRKYFEEMQAEYILNSLEDFLIIKT
;
A
#
# COMPACT_ATOMS: atom_id res chain seq x y z
N MET A 1 -11.85 -24.26 11.89
CA MET A 1 -11.62 -25.35 10.89
C MET A 1 -11.53 -24.72 9.51
N LEU A 2 -10.46 -25.01 8.76
CA LEU A 2 -10.21 -24.44 7.44
C LEU A 2 -11.13 -25.02 6.36
N LYS A 3 -11.42 -24.23 5.32
CA LYS A 3 -12.17 -24.69 4.15
C LYS A 3 -11.35 -25.70 3.33
N GLN A 4 -12.06 -26.69 2.74
CA GLN A 4 -11.46 -27.84 2.09
C GLN A 4 -10.61 -27.47 0.85
N PHE A 5 -10.92 -26.37 0.13
CA PHE A 5 -10.18 -25.97 -1.04
C PHE A 5 -8.71 -25.63 -0.74
N LEU A 6 -8.40 -25.27 0.50
CA LEU A 6 -7.03 -24.98 0.92
C LEU A 6 -6.12 -26.21 0.95
N ASN A 7 -6.69 -27.44 0.95
CA ASN A 7 -5.90 -28.67 1.07
C ASN A 7 -4.99 -28.94 -0.14
N GLN A 8 -5.25 -28.32 -1.30
CA GLN A 8 -4.42 -28.48 -2.50
C GLN A 8 -3.17 -27.58 -2.50
N TYR A 9 -3.05 -26.65 -1.58
CA TYR A 9 -1.94 -25.73 -1.52
C TYR A 9 -0.97 -26.08 -0.38
N ASP A 10 0.33 -26.06 -0.67
CA ASP A 10 1.41 -26.21 0.32
C ASP A 10 1.89 -24.84 0.81
N THR A 11 1.80 -23.82 -0.03
CA THR A 11 2.23 -22.43 0.29
C THR A 11 1.08 -21.46 0.05
N ILE A 12 0.93 -20.52 0.99
CA ILE A 12 0.04 -19.37 0.84
C ILE A 12 0.87 -18.10 0.98
N ILE A 13 0.78 -17.22 -0.01
CA ILE A 13 1.47 -15.92 0.01
C ILE A 13 0.43 -14.82 0.11
N PHE A 14 0.49 -14.06 1.19
CA PHE A 14 -0.43 -12.96 1.43
C PHE A 14 0.19 -11.63 0.99
N ASP A 15 -0.61 -10.77 0.34
CA ASP A 15 -0.36 -9.34 0.43
C ASP A 15 -0.69 -8.84 1.84
N MET A 16 -0.28 -7.61 2.16
CA MET A 16 -0.52 -6.99 3.47
C MET A 16 -1.71 -6.03 3.44
N ASP A 17 -1.59 -4.96 2.67
CA ASP A 17 -2.58 -3.88 2.61
C ASP A 17 -3.87 -4.36 1.96
N GLY A 18 -5.01 -4.05 2.57
CA GLY A 18 -6.30 -4.54 2.09
C GLY A 18 -6.56 -6.04 2.34
N VAL A 19 -5.56 -6.80 2.80
CA VAL A 19 -5.66 -8.24 3.10
C VAL A 19 -5.57 -8.51 4.60
N MET A 20 -4.44 -8.17 5.23
CA MET A 20 -4.23 -8.32 6.67
C MET A 20 -4.31 -6.98 7.41
N THR A 21 -3.83 -5.91 6.78
CA THR A 21 -3.81 -4.55 7.33
C THR A 21 -4.80 -3.65 6.59
N SER A 22 -5.35 -2.69 7.33
CA SER A 22 -6.16 -1.62 6.75
C SER A 22 -5.26 -0.50 6.22
N GLU A 23 -5.58 0.08 5.06
CA GLU A 23 -4.87 1.26 4.52
C GLU A 23 -5.19 2.58 5.25
N GLN A 24 -6.03 2.56 6.29
CA GLN A 24 -6.52 3.78 6.95
C GLN A 24 -5.39 4.67 7.49
N ALA A 25 -4.36 4.06 8.09
CA ALA A 25 -3.21 4.79 8.62
C ALA A 25 -2.39 5.49 7.52
N TYR A 26 -2.30 4.89 6.33
CA TYR A 26 -1.68 5.52 5.16
C TYR A 26 -2.49 6.71 4.64
N TRP A 27 -3.83 6.59 4.61
CA TRP A 27 -4.68 7.71 4.19
C TRP A 27 -4.65 8.86 5.19
N ASP A 28 -4.56 8.54 6.47
CA ASP A 28 -4.35 9.51 7.54
C ASP A 28 -3.01 10.24 7.38
N ALA A 29 -1.93 9.50 7.08
CA ALA A 29 -0.61 10.08 6.79
C ALA A 29 -0.63 10.96 5.54
N ALA A 30 -1.30 10.52 4.48
CA ALA A 30 -1.47 11.31 3.26
C ALA A 30 -2.22 12.63 3.54
N ALA A 31 -3.30 12.59 4.31
CA ALA A 31 -4.06 13.78 4.69
C ALA A 31 -3.21 14.78 5.47
N LEU A 32 -2.47 14.30 6.49
CA LEU A 32 -1.58 15.15 7.28
C LEU A 32 -0.42 15.70 6.45
N THR A 33 0.07 14.92 5.49
CA THR A 33 1.11 15.37 4.55
C THR A 33 0.61 16.52 3.68
N VAL A 34 -0.58 16.39 3.10
CA VAL A 34 -1.21 17.46 2.31
C VAL A 34 -1.42 18.69 3.17
N TRP A 35 -1.97 18.53 4.38
CA TRP A 35 -2.24 19.60 5.32
C TRP A 35 -0.96 20.34 5.71
N GLU A 36 0.08 19.63 6.13
CA GLU A 36 1.38 20.22 6.50
C GLU A 36 2.00 20.94 5.32
N TYR A 37 2.05 20.31 4.15
CA TYR A 37 2.72 20.85 2.98
C TYR A 37 2.08 22.14 2.47
N LEU A 38 0.76 22.22 2.45
CA LEU A 38 0.03 23.43 2.04
C LEU A 38 0.20 24.58 3.03
N LYS A 39 0.24 24.29 4.35
CA LYS A 39 0.49 25.29 5.40
C LYS A 39 1.93 25.76 5.40
N TRP A 40 2.88 24.82 5.32
CA TRP A 40 4.31 25.14 5.27
C TRP A 40 4.65 26.05 4.08
N ASN A 41 4.05 25.80 2.94
CA ASN A 41 4.27 26.64 1.74
C ASN A 41 3.74 28.08 1.88
N LYS A 42 2.96 28.35 2.95
CA LYS A 42 2.44 29.67 3.32
C LYS A 42 3.08 30.25 4.57
N ASP A 43 4.13 29.62 5.09
CA ASP A 43 4.75 29.97 6.37
C ASP A 43 3.77 29.94 7.57
N GLU A 44 2.70 29.14 7.50
CA GLU A 44 1.76 28.96 8.59
C GLU A 44 2.32 27.99 9.65
N PRO A 45 2.17 28.30 10.95
CA PRO A 45 2.65 27.42 12.01
C PRO A 45 1.86 26.12 12.05
N ILE A 46 2.55 25.00 12.32
CA ILE A 46 1.95 23.68 12.45
C ILE A 46 2.28 23.10 13.82
N ASN A 47 1.25 22.65 14.51
CA ASN A 47 1.33 21.95 15.79
C ASN A 47 1.00 20.46 15.54
N ALA A 48 2.01 19.59 15.56
CA ALA A 48 1.82 18.18 15.26
C ALA A 48 0.86 17.45 16.23
N PRO A 49 0.95 17.62 17.55
CA PRO A 49 -0.05 17.08 18.48
C PRO A 49 -1.49 17.51 18.16
N GLU A 50 -1.71 18.78 17.87
CA GLU A 50 -3.04 19.30 17.51
C GLU A 50 -3.55 18.71 16.19
N CYS A 51 -2.68 18.56 15.20
CA CYS A 51 -3.04 17.87 13.94
C CYS A 51 -3.47 16.42 14.20
N MET A 52 -2.78 15.73 15.12
CA MET A 52 -3.14 14.34 15.49
C MET A 52 -4.46 14.25 16.26
N GLU A 53 -4.82 15.26 17.04
CA GLU A 53 -6.12 15.36 17.71
C GLU A 53 -7.25 15.61 16.70
N ASN A 54 -6.99 16.44 15.69
CA ASN A 54 -7.96 16.81 14.65
C ASN A 54 -7.86 15.96 13.37
N LEU A 55 -7.16 14.85 13.42
CA LEU A 55 -6.84 14.02 12.26
C LEU A 55 -8.05 13.68 11.38
N GLN A 56 -9.15 13.24 12.00
CA GLN A 56 -10.33 12.82 11.23
C GLN A 56 -11.01 14.01 10.51
N GLU A 57 -11.02 15.18 11.12
CA GLU A 57 -11.52 16.39 10.48
C GLU A 57 -10.62 16.85 9.33
N ILE A 58 -9.29 16.77 9.51
CA ILE A 58 -8.31 17.07 8.46
C ILE A 58 -8.49 16.13 7.29
N ARG A 59 -8.56 14.82 7.53
CA ARG A 59 -8.75 13.81 6.49
C ARG A 59 -10.07 14.00 5.76
N LYS A 60 -11.16 14.17 6.49
CA LYS A 60 -12.48 14.43 5.94
C LYS A 60 -12.48 15.62 5.01
N LYS A 61 -11.83 16.72 5.42
CA LYS A 61 -11.70 17.96 4.64
C LYS A 61 -10.88 17.73 3.37
N ILE A 62 -9.66 17.17 3.49
CA ILE A 62 -8.72 16.98 2.38
C ILE A 62 -9.28 15.99 1.35
N PHE A 63 -9.86 14.89 1.81
CA PHE A 63 -10.30 13.79 0.93
C PHE A 63 -11.82 13.74 0.73
N CYS A 64 -12.57 14.77 1.12
CA CYS A 64 -14.02 14.86 0.90
C CYS A 64 -14.75 13.59 1.36
N ASP A 65 -14.63 13.24 2.64
CA ASP A 65 -15.16 11.98 3.19
C ASP A 65 -14.65 10.74 2.42
N ASP A 66 -13.35 10.70 2.11
CA ASP A 66 -12.63 9.64 1.35
C ASP A 66 -13.06 9.47 -0.12
N GLN A 67 -13.99 10.29 -0.63
CA GLN A 67 -14.42 10.21 -2.04
C GLN A 67 -13.26 10.51 -3.00
N LEU A 68 -12.38 11.45 -2.66
CA LEU A 68 -11.21 11.77 -3.49
C LEU A 68 -10.23 10.59 -3.55
N ILE A 69 -10.03 9.87 -2.43
CA ILE A 69 -9.20 8.65 -2.41
C ILE A 69 -9.79 7.61 -3.36
N ALA A 70 -11.09 7.33 -3.25
CA ALA A 70 -11.76 6.34 -4.09
C ALA A 70 -11.59 6.67 -5.59
N VAL A 71 -11.83 7.93 -5.98
CA VAL A 71 -11.68 8.39 -7.37
C VAL A 71 -10.24 8.25 -7.86
N LEU A 72 -9.24 8.65 -7.06
CA LEU A 72 -7.84 8.57 -7.46
C LEU A 72 -7.33 7.12 -7.54
N LYS A 73 -7.74 6.26 -6.60
CA LYS A 73 -7.43 4.82 -6.64
C LYS A 73 -8.05 4.15 -7.86
N GLU A 74 -9.31 4.44 -8.19
CA GLU A 74 -9.98 3.95 -9.42
C GLU A 74 -9.22 4.35 -10.69
N LYS A 75 -8.61 5.53 -10.69
CA LYS A 75 -7.78 6.04 -11.79
C LYS A 75 -6.32 5.56 -11.78
N GLY A 76 -5.97 4.61 -10.91
CA GLY A 76 -4.68 3.94 -10.91
C GLY A 76 -3.63 4.52 -9.96
N VAL A 77 -3.98 5.46 -9.06
CA VAL A 77 -3.06 5.91 -8.00
C VAL A 77 -2.91 4.80 -6.96
N ASN A 78 -1.82 4.06 -7.04
CA ASN A 78 -1.55 2.96 -6.12
C ASN A 78 -0.73 3.40 -4.90
N SER A 79 0.27 4.25 -5.09
CA SER A 79 1.13 4.76 -4.02
C SER A 79 0.41 5.82 -3.17
N ASN A 80 0.47 5.70 -1.85
CA ASN A 80 -0.08 6.71 -0.94
C ASN A 80 0.78 7.99 -0.89
N TRP A 81 2.05 7.93 -1.28
CA TRP A 81 2.88 9.12 -1.52
C TRP A 81 2.38 9.90 -2.74
N ASP A 82 2.03 9.18 -3.82
CA ASP A 82 1.43 9.80 -5.01
C ASP A 82 0.06 10.39 -4.69
N LEU A 83 -0.74 9.74 -3.83
CA LEU A 83 -2.02 10.26 -3.37
C LEU A 83 -1.87 11.66 -2.76
N ALA A 84 -0.90 11.84 -1.86
CA ALA A 84 -0.62 13.14 -1.25
C ALA A 84 -0.12 14.15 -2.30
N TYR A 85 0.86 13.78 -3.12
CA TYR A 85 1.44 14.64 -4.15
C TYR A 85 0.40 15.15 -5.16
N ILE A 86 -0.40 14.24 -5.72
CA ILE A 86 -1.44 14.58 -6.69
C ILE A 86 -2.48 15.53 -6.06
N THR A 87 -2.88 15.27 -4.82
CA THR A 87 -3.84 16.10 -4.12
C THR A 87 -3.34 17.53 -3.97
N VAL A 88 -2.06 17.74 -3.64
CA VAL A 88 -1.46 19.10 -3.56
C VAL A 88 -1.40 19.75 -4.94
N CYS A 89 -0.96 19.04 -5.98
CA CYS A 89 -0.92 19.58 -7.34
C CYS A 89 -2.30 20.03 -7.81
N MET A 90 -3.33 19.21 -7.59
CA MET A 90 -4.71 19.54 -7.94
C MET A 90 -5.23 20.72 -7.11
N ALA A 91 -4.92 20.79 -5.80
CA ALA A 91 -5.31 21.90 -4.96
C ALA A 91 -4.75 23.23 -5.50
N TRP A 92 -3.49 23.25 -5.91
CA TRP A 92 -2.88 24.43 -6.52
C TRP A 92 -3.48 24.77 -7.88
N ILE A 93 -3.73 23.78 -8.75
CA ILE A 93 -4.38 24.00 -10.06
C ILE A 93 -5.78 24.60 -9.87
N CYS A 94 -6.55 24.08 -8.92
CA CYS A 94 -7.90 24.57 -8.60
C CYS A 94 -7.89 25.89 -7.82
N GLY A 95 -6.75 26.30 -7.23
CA GLY A 95 -6.65 27.46 -6.36
C GLY A 95 -7.39 27.27 -5.03
N VAL A 96 -7.38 26.01 -4.53
CA VAL A 96 -8.09 25.63 -3.30
C VAL A 96 -7.17 25.80 -2.10
N GLU A 97 -7.73 26.36 -1.04
CA GLU A 97 -7.06 26.51 0.27
C GLU A 97 -7.73 25.65 1.33
N ASP A 98 -9.04 25.63 1.35
CA ASP A 98 -9.85 25.03 2.41
C ASP A 98 -10.97 24.11 1.94
N ASP A 99 -11.56 24.34 0.78
CA ASP A 99 -12.65 23.52 0.24
C ASP A 99 -12.13 22.65 -0.90
N PHE A 100 -11.89 21.38 -0.61
CA PHE A 100 -11.39 20.39 -1.56
C PHE A 100 -12.48 19.84 -2.50
N SER A 101 -13.71 20.32 -2.46
CA SER A 101 -14.77 19.89 -3.39
C SER A 101 -14.40 20.12 -4.86
N ALA A 102 -13.73 21.24 -5.16
CA ALA A 102 -13.23 21.54 -6.50
C ALA A 102 -12.12 20.56 -6.95
N VAL A 103 -11.28 20.09 -6.00
CA VAL A 103 -10.26 19.05 -6.27
C VAL A 103 -10.94 17.72 -6.61
N LEU A 104 -11.96 17.33 -5.86
CA LEU A 104 -12.74 16.13 -6.14
C LEU A 104 -13.39 16.17 -7.53
N GLU A 105 -14.00 17.29 -7.88
CA GLU A 105 -14.60 17.47 -9.19
C GLU A 105 -13.56 17.45 -10.33
N TYR A 106 -12.41 18.08 -10.12
CA TYR A 106 -11.28 18.01 -11.05
C TYR A 106 -10.81 16.56 -11.25
N ALA A 107 -10.64 15.81 -10.15
CA ALA A 107 -10.22 14.42 -10.19
C ALA A 107 -11.22 13.53 -10.94
N ARG A 108 -12.53 13.73 -10.78
CA ARG A 108 -13.57 12.99 -11.50
C ARG A 108 -13.47 13.18 -13.01
N ASN A 109 -13.11 14.38 -13.46
CA ASN A 109 -13.01 14.75 -14.87
C ASN A 109 -11.67 14.40 -15.53
N MET A 110 -10.69 13.89 -14.78
CA MET A 110 -9.41 13.43 -15.34
C MET A 110 -9.56 12.18 -16.20
N SER A 111 -8.57 11.92 -17.08
CA SER A 111 -8.50 10.66 -17.84
C SER A 111 -8.40 9.43 -16.91
N GLU A 112 -8.84 8.28 -17.41
CA GLU A 112 -8.91 7.04 -16.62
C GLU A 112 -7.56 6.52 -16.10
N ASN A 113 -6.44 6.86 -16.77
CA ASN A 113 -5.11 6.40 -16.38
C ASN A 113 -4.21 7.55 -15.95
N ILE A 114 -4.13 7.76 -14.64
CA ILE A 114 -3.32 8.83 -14.06
C ILE A 114 -1.80 8.63 -14.25
N LEU A 115 -1.35 7.39 -14.45
CA LEU A 115 0.08 7.10 -14.68
C LEU A 115 0.62 7.80 -15.92
N ASN A 116 -0.25 8.06 -16.90
CA ASN A 116 0.11 8.79 -18.12
C ASN A 116 -0.09 10.31 -17.96
N TYR A 117 -0.53 10.78 -16.79
CA TYR A 117 -0.96 12.17 -16.59
C TYR A 117 -0.05 12.96 -15.64
N TYR A 118 0.94 12.33 -15.00
CA TYR A 118 1.82 13.01 -14.03
C TYR A 118 2.55 14.21 -14.63
N ASP A 119 3.10 14.07 -15.84
CA ASP A 119 3.84 15.14 -16.51
C ASP A 119 2.91 16.30 -16.89
N GLU A 120 1.69 16.01 -17.36
CA GLU A 120 0.69 17.03 -17.67
C GLU A 120 0.23 17.74 -16.40
N LEU A 121 0.01 17.01 -15.30
CA LEU A 121 -0.36 17.58 -14.02
C LEU A 121 0.73 18.54 -13.50
N ALA A 122 2.00 18.14 -13.57
CA ALA A 122 3.14 18.98 -13.20
C ALA A 122 3.21 20.24 -14.08
N LEU A 123 2.99 20.11 -15.39
CA LEU A 123 2.99 21.23 -16.34
C LEU A 123 1.85 22.21 -16.06
N LEU A 124 0.64 21.71 -15.80
CA LEU A 124 -0.53 22.55 -15.45
C LEU A 124 -0.29 23.27 -14.12
N CYS A 125 0.25 22.57 -13.15
CA CYS A 125 0.62 23.12 -11.85
C CYS A 125 1.67 24.24 -12.01
N SER A 126 2.75 24.02 -12.78
CA SER A 126 3.76 25.02 -13.09
C SER A 126 3.17 26.27 -13.74
N LYS A 127 2.31 26.11 -14.73
CA LYS A 127 1.62 27.23 -15.41
C LYS A 127 0.74 28.02 -14.45
N LYS A 128 0.10 27.37 -13.49
CA LYS A 128 -0.83 28.00 -12.55
C LYS A 128 -0.10 28.72 -11.42
N THR A 129 0.97 28.13 -10.90
CA THR A 129 1.67 28.62 -9.70
C THR A 129 2.91 29.45 -10.03
N GLY A 130 3.48 29.26 -11.21
CA GLY A 130 4.80 29.82 -11.57
C GLY A 130 5.98 29.04 -10.99
N PHE A 131 5.76 27.92 -10.30
CA PHE A 131 6.83 27.06 -9.81
C PHE A 131 7.55 26.35 -10.95
N ASP A 132 8.82 26.04 -10.72
CA ASP A 132 9.65 25.31 -11.69
C ASP A 132 9.07 23.95 -12.04
N TYR A 133 8.99 23.63 -13.33
CA TYR A 133 8.43 22.38 -13.82
C TYR A 133 9.21 21.15 -13.34
N ASP A 134 10.55 21.19 -13.42
CA ASP A 134 11.38 20.05 -13.01
C ASP A 134 11.26 19.80 -11.51
N TRP A 135 11.10 20.84 -10.71
CA TRP A 135 10.84 20.70 -9.27
C TRP A 135 9.51 20.03 -8.96
N LEU A 136 8.48 20.29 -9.79
CA LEU A 136 7.12 19.75 -9.62
C LEU A 136 6.96 18.31 -10.11
N GLN A 137 7.85 17.79 -10.94
CA GLN A 137 7.68 16.45 -11.50
C GLN A 137 7.64 15.36 -10.43
N ARG A 138 6.91 14.27 -10.74
CA ARG A 138 6.90 13.06 -9.90
C ARG A 138 8.31 12.51 -9.73
N ASN A 139 8.65 12.06 -8.54
CA ASN A 139 9.99 11.59 -8.11
C ASN A 139 11.06 12.70 -8.05
N HIS A 140 10.74 13.95 -8.34
CA HIS A 140 11.64 15.09 -8.17
C HIS A 140 11.48 15.74 -6.77
N LEU A 141 12.10 16.91 -6.57
CA LEU A 141 12.31 17.47 -5.22
C LEU A 141 11.02 17.72 -4.43
N MET A 142 9.95 18.21 -5.06
CA MET A 142 8.67 18.39 -4.39
C MET A 142 8.12 17.05 -3.92
N TRP A 143 8.06 16.06 -4.80
CA TRP A 143 7.57 14.73 -4.49
C TRP A 143 8.39 14.06 -3.37
N GLN A 144 9.73 14.15 -3.44
CA GLN A 144 10.63 13.61 -2.41
C GLN A 144 10.43 14.32 -1.07
N THR A 145 10.18 15.63 -1.08
CA THR A 145 9.85 16.39 0.12
C THR A 145 8.56 15.89 0.75
N MET A 146 7.52 15.70 -0.05
CA MET A 146 6.23 15.19 0.45
C MET A 146 6.34 13.74 0.93
N GLN A 147 7.11 12.90 0.26
CA GLN A 147 7.43 11.55 0.73
C GLN A 147 8.09 11.59 2.11
N GLY A 148 9.05 12.49 2.31
CA GLY A 148 9.70 12.68 3.63
C GLY A 148 8.69 13.08 4.71
N ILE A 149 7.82 14.06 4.45
CA ILE A 149 6.77 14.48 5.39
C ILE A 149 5.81 13.33 5.70
N PHE A 150 5.44 12.56 4.69
CA PHE A 150 4.59 11.37 4.86
C PHE A 150 5.23 10.37 5.81
N GLN A 151 6.51 10.07 5.62
CA GLN A 151 7.24 9.14 6.46
C GLN A 151 7.39 9.66 7.90
N GLU A 152 7.55 10.98 8.08
CA GLU A 152 7.55 11.59 9.41
C GLU A 152 6.21 11.36 10.15
N TRP A 153 5.06 11.58 9.49
CA TRP A 153 3.74 11.32 10.07
C TRP A 153 3.49 9.84 10.33
N TYR A 154 3.91 8.99 9.38
CA TYR A 154 3.63 7.57 9.45
C TYR A 154 4.48 6.85 10.49
N LEU A 155 5.80 7.11 10.53
CA LEU A 155 6.72 6.48 11.46
C LEU A 155 6.73 7.17 12.83
N GLY A 156 6.44 8.46 12.89
CA GLY A 156 6.61 9.30 14.08
C GLY A 156 8.06 9.66 14.35
N ASP A 157 8.27 10.64 15.22
CA ASP A 157 9.59 11.27 15.44
C ASP A 157 10.69 10.24 15.70
N ARG A 158 10.47 9.33 16.65
CA ARG A 158 11.51 8.39 17.10
C ARG A 158 11.90 7.41 16.00
N LEU A 159 10.92 6.72 15.42
CA LEU A 159 11.20 5.68 14.43
C LEU A 159 11.70 6.28 13.11
N PHE A 160 11.25 7.49 12.77
CA PHE A 160 11.75 8.23 11.62
C PHE A 160 13.25 8.58 11.81
N GLU A 161 13.64 9.11 12.98
CA GLU A 161 15.05 9.43 13.28
C GLU A 161 15.91 8.16 13.29
N GLU A 162 15.43 7.06 13.88
CA GLU A 162 16.11 5.76 13.86
C GLU A 162 16.33 5.24 12.43
N GLN A 163 15.36 5.42 11.54
CA GLN A 163 15.40 4.90 10.18
C GLN A 163 16.23 5.77 9.22
N TYR A 164 16.12 7.09 9.33
CA TYR A 164 16.71 8.03 8.37
C TYR A 164 17.95 8.78 8.90
N GLY A 165 18.20 8.77 10.21
CA GLY A 165 19.37 9.38 10.82
C GLY A 165 19.28 10.91 10.99
N TYR A 166 18.09 11.49 10.81
CA TYR A 166 17.85 12.92 11.06
C TYR A 166 16.45 13.14 11.65
N VAL A 167 16.30 14.26 12.37
CA VAL A 167 15.04 14.61 13.05
C VAL A 167 13.96 15.04 12.05
N PRO A 168 12.68 14.81 12.34
CA PRO A 168 11.57 15.33 11.56
C PRO A 168 11.62 16.86 11.43
N ARG A 169 11.05 17.41 10.36
CA ARG A 169 10.93 18.86 10.15
C ARG A 169 10.11 19.52 11.23
N ILE A 170 9.06 18.84 11.68
CA ILE A 170 8.18 19.27 12.75
C ILE A 170 8.12 18.15 13.77
N CYS A 171 8.58 18.43 14.98
CA CYS A 171 8.56 17.47 16.08
C CYS A 171 7.16 17.36 16.72
N GLY A 172 6.94 16.22 17.40
CA GLY A 172 5.68 15.92 18.08
C GLY A 172 4.78 14.95 17.33
N LYS A 173 5.27 14.34 16.26
CA LYS A 173 4.56 13.31 15.49
C LYS A 173 4.65 11.97 16.21
N SER A 174 3.49 11.40 16.59
CA SER A 174 3.43 10.16 17.41
C SER A 174 3.55 8.86 16.61
N GLY A 175 3.47 8.94 15.27
CA GLY A 175 3.51 7.78 14.38
C GLY A 175 2.16 7.09 14.17
N LEU A 176 1.69 7.08 12.93
CA LEU A 176 0.43 6.43 12.54
C LEU A 176 0.59 4.93 12.37
N LEU A 177 1.79 4.44 12.08
CA LEU A 177 2.15 3.03 12.04
C LEU A 177 1.71 2.29 13.32
N PHE A 178 1.83 2.92 14.49
CA PHE A 178 1.41 2.36 15.77
C PHE A 178 -0.11 2.37 15.99
N ARG A 179 -0.88 2.98 15.08
CA ARG A 179 -2.34 3.00 15.09
C ARG A 179 -2.95 2.05 14.06
N GLU A 180 -2.13 1.32 13.32
CA GLU A 180 -2.61 0.33 12.37
C GLU A 180 -3.48 -0.73 13.05
N LYS A 181 -4.46 -1.20 12.30
CA LYS A 181 -5.39 -2.24 12.76
C LYS A 181 -5.43 -3.37 11.74
N PRO A 182 -5.56 -4.61 12.21
CA PRO A 182 -5.85 -5.70 11.31
C PRO A 182 -7.24 -5.49 10.68
N ILE A 183 -7.40 -5.94 9.43
CA ILE A 183 -8.63 -5.73 8.66
C ILE A 183 -9.80 -6.58 9.17
N ILE A 184 -9.49 -7.69 9.81
CA ILE A 184 -10.42 -8.53 10.56
C ILE A 184 -10.05 -8.50 12.05
N ARG A 185 -10.92 -9.01 12.93
CA ARG A 185 -10.59 -9.05 14.36
C ARG A 185 -9.29 -9.81 14.61
N LEU A 186 -8.43 -9.25 15.45
CA LEU A 186 -7.08 -9.77 15.69
C LEU A 186 -7.09 -11.25 16.13
N GLU A 187 -8.02 -11.61 17.02
CA GLU A 187 -8.13 -12.99 17.52
C GLU A 187 -8.46 -13.98 16.39
N ILE A 188 -9.28 -13.54 15.41
CA ILE A 188 -9.63 -14.37 14.25
C ILE A 188 -8.44 -14.47 13.30
N LEU A 189 -7.71 -13.37 13.08
CA LEU A 189 -6.51 -13.39 12.25
C LEU A 189 -5.44 -14.31 12.86
N GLN A 190 -5.20 -14.21 14.17
CA GLN A 190 -4.26 -15.09 14.88
C GLN A 190 -4.68 -16.56 14.81
N GLN A 191 -5.98 -16.86 15.04
CA GLN A 191 -6.49 -18.21 14.91
C GLN A 191 -6.31 -18.77 13.49
N LEU A 192 -6.66 -17.98 12.46
CA LEU A 192 -6.54 -18.38 11.06
C LEU A 192 -5.09 -18.71 10.70
N LEU A 193 -4.16 -17.79 11.01
CA LEU A 193 -2.75 -17.98 10.69
C LEU A 193 -2.14 -19.15 11.47
N CYS A 194 -2.55 -19.35 12.72
CA CYS A 194 -2.16 -20.50 13.52
C CYS A 194 -2.60 -21.81 12.84
N GLU A 195 -3.90 -21.96 12.52
CA GLU A 195 -4.45 -23.17 11.87
C GLU A 195 -3.79 -23.42 10.47
N LEU A 196 -3.51 -22.37 9.70
CA LEU A 196 -2.84 -22.49 8.41
C LEU A 196 -1.39 -22.94 8.56
N SER A 197 -0.65 -22.37 9.52
CA SER A 197 0.77 -22.65 9.71
C SER A 197 1.09 -24.07 10.16
N GLU A 198 0.09 -24.80 10.69
CA GLU A 198 0.27 -26.23 11.06
C GLU A 198 0.60 -27.13 9.85
N THR A 199 0.10 -26.77 8.67
CA THR A 199 0.20 -27.63 7.47
C THR A 199 0.72 -26.92 6.23
N LYS A 200 0.91 -25.60 6.29
CA LYS A 200 1.27 -24.77 5.13
C LYS A 200 2.43 -23.85 5.42
N ARG A 201 3.23 -23.57 4.43
CA ARG A 201 4.21 -22.49 4.45
C ARG A 201 3.47 -21.17 4.21
N LEU A 202 3.51 -20.27 5.20
CA LEU A 202 2.94 -18.93 5.06
C LEU A 202 4.04 -17.93 4.72
N CYS A 203 3.78 -17.11 3.71
CA CYS A 203 4.67 -16.05 3.24
C CYS A 203 3.90 -14.75 3.07
N THR A 204 4.62 -13.64 2.97
CA THR A 204 4.04 -12.34 2.57
C THR A 204 4.87 -11.66 1.50
N ALA A 205 4.21 -10.94 0.60
CA ALA A 205 4.83 -10.15 -0.44
C ALA A 205 4.13 -8.79 -0.54
N THR A 206 4.77 -7.74 -0.03
CA THR A 206 4.18 -6.42 0.15
C THR A 206 5.07 -5.29 -0.36
N GLY A 207 4.47 -4.23 -0.89
CA GLY A 207 5.14 -2.99 -1.23
C GLY A 207 5.64 -2.17 -0.02
N ARG A 208 5.42 -2.63 1.21
CA ARG A 208 5.90 -1.97 2.43
C ARG A 208 7.41 -2.12 2.60
N PRO A 209 8.13 -1.09 3.08
CA PRO A 209 9.47 -1.25 3.63
C PRO A 209 9.50 -2.18 4.85
N SER A 210 10.67 -2.70 5.20
CA SER A 210 10.83 -3.66 6.31
C SER A 210 10.24 -3.17 7.63
N VAL A 211 10.50 -1.93 8.01
CA VAL A 211 10.00 -1.34 9.26
C VAL A 211 8.45 -1.34 9.28
N GLU A 212 7.84 -0.96 8.17
CA GLU A 212 6.39 -0.87 8.03
C GLU A 212 5.71 -2.25 7.96
N LEU A 213 6.43 -3.25 7.48
CA LEU A 213 5.97 -4.64 7.50
C LEU A 213 6.06 -5.23 8.91
N PHE A 214 7.26 -5.13 9.54
CA PHE A 214 7.53 -5.90 10.74
C PHE A 214 6.91 -5.33 12.01
N GLN A 215 6.68 -4.01 12.08
CA GLN A 215 6.10 -3.40 13.27
C GLN A 215 4.69 -3.96 13.56
N PRO A 216 3.68 -3.88 12.66
CA PRO A 216 2.34 -4.35 12.97
C PRO A 216 2.27 -5.87 13.19
N ILE A 217 2.97 -6.67 12.37
CA ILE A 217 2.91 -8.14 12.55
C ILE A 217 3.61 -8.62 13.83
N THR A 218 4.52 -7.81 14.38
CA THR A 218 5.15 -8.07 15.68
C THR A 218 4.22 -7.66 16.81
N ASP A 219 3.62 -6.46 16.74
CA ASP A 219 2.67 -5.97 17.73
C ASP A 219 1.44 -6.86 17.84
N TRP A 220 1.02 -7.45 16.73
CA TRP A 220 -0.10 -8.39 16.68
C TRP A 220 0.28 -9.84 17.00
N ASP A 221 1.54 -10.10 17.32
CA ASP A 221 2.06 -11.45 17.62
C ASP A 221 1.75 -12.50 16.54
N ILE A 222 1.74 -12.09 15.26
CA ILE A 222 1.46 -12.99 14.11
C ILE A 222 2.70 -13.35 13.29
N LYS A 223 3.83 -12.65 13.47
CA LYS A 223 5.08 -12.92 12.75
C LYS A 223 5.52 -14.39 12.86
N LYS A 224 5.29 -15.01 14.00
CA LYS A 224 5.68 -16.40 14.31
C LYS A 224 5.01 -17.47 13.44
N TYR A 225 3.91 -17.14 12.75
CA TYR A 225 3.21 -18.07 11.87
C TYR A 225 3.79 -18.12 10.45
N PHE A 226 4.62 -17.16 10.10
CA PHE A 226 5.23 -17.06 8.78
C PHE A 226 6.60 -17.72 8.73
N ALA A 227 6.97 -18.22 7.55
CA ALA A 227 8.32 -18.71 7.29
C ALA A 227 9.33 -17.56 7.40
N LEU A 228 10.44 -17.78 8.11
CA LEU A 228 11.45 -16.75 8.37
C LEU A 228 12.03 -16.12 7.10
N ASP A 229 12.17 -16.90 6.04
CA ASP A 229 12.64 -16.50 4.72
C ASP A 229 11.50 -16.16 3.74
N GLY A 230 10.25 -16.09 4.23
CA GLY A 230 9.04 -15.86 3.43
C GLY A 230 8.56 -14.41 3.38
N PHE A 231 9.35 -13.43 3.87
CA PHE A 231 8.97 -12.02 3.94
C PHE A 231 9.58 -11.20 2.81
N CYS A 232 8.96 -11.15 1.63
CA CYS A 232 9.39 -10.24 0.57
C CYS A 232 8.74 -8.87 0.73
N ASN A 233 9.53 -7.83 0.79
CA ASN A 233 9.13 -6.45 1.01
C ASN A 233 9.77 -5.49 -0.01
N TYR A 234 9.49 -4.19 0.09
CA TYR A 234 9.99 -3.16 -0.82
C TYR A 234 11.53 -3.09 -0.86
N ASP A 235 12.20 -3.33 0.26
CA ASP A 235 13.67 -3.24 0.32
C ASP A 235 14.33 -4.32 -0.56
N HIS A 236 13.73 -5.52 -0.64
CA HIS A 236 14.16 -6.57 -1.55
C HIS A 236 13.97 -6.17 -3.03
N VAL A 237 12.87 -5.47 -3.32
CA VAL A 237 12.60 -4.96 -4.67
C VAL A 237 13.66 -3.95 -5.08
N VAL A 238 13.89 -2.94 -4.26
CA VAL A 238 14.90 -1.89 -4.53
C VAL A 238 16.29 -2.48 -4.73
N ALA A 239 16.68 -3.45 -3.88
CA ALA A 239 17.95 -4.14 -4.00
C ALA A 239 18.10 -4.90 -5.32
N ALA A 240 17.01 -5.56 -5.79
CA ALA A 240 17.01 -6.34 -7.02
C ALA A 240 16.86 -5.48 -8.29
N GLU A 241 16.17 -4.35 -8.22
CA GLU A 241 15.97 -3.41 -9.35
C GLU A 241 17.27 -2.75 -9.80
N GLN A 242 18.12 -2.37 -8.86
CA GLN A 242 19.39 -1.66 -9.12
C GLN A 242 19.21 -0.43 -10.04
N GLY A 243 18.04 0.20 -10.01
CA GLY A 243 17.68 1.33 -10.87
C GLY A 243 17.56 1.03 -12.38
N LYS A 244 17.51 -0.26 -12.77
CA LYS A 244 17.53 -0.67 -14.19
C LYS A 244 16.22 -1.28 -14.70
N ARG A 245 15.32 -1.65 -13.83
CA ARG A 245 14.07 -2.37 -14.15
C ARG A 245 13.03 -2.12 -13.06
N THR A 246 11.77 -2.39 -13.35
CA THR A 246 10.68 -2.32 -12.38
C THR A 246 10.25 -3.74 -12.00
N LEU A 247 10.36 -4.09 -10.72
CA LEU A 247 10.05 -5.42 -10.17
C LEU A 247 8.88 -5.39 -9.16
N THR A 248 8.29 -4.22 -8.93
CA THR A 248 7.05 -4.08 -8.16
C THR A 248 5.88 -4.77 -8.86
N LYS A 249 4.84 -5.16 -8.12
CA LYS A 249 3.58 -5.67 -8.69
C LYS A 249 3.06 -4.69 -9.78
N PRO A 250 2.64 -5.18 -10.95
CA PRO A 250 2.24 -6.54 -11.29
C PRO A 250 3.37 -7.49 -11.74
N HIS A 251 4.65 -7.16 -11.57
CA HIS A 251 5.74 -8.08 -11.86
C HIS A 251 5.73 -9.23 -10.82
N PRO A 252 5.91 -10.51 -11.21
CA PRO A 252 5.79 -11.67 -10.31
C PRO A 252 6.95 -11.82 -9.31
N TYR A 253 7.99 -10.99 -9.41
CA TYR A 253 9.21 -11.10 -8.61
C TYR A 253 8.95 -11.22 -7.12
N MET A 254 8.09 -10.38 -6.55
CA MET A 254 7.85 -10.37 -5.11
C MET A 254 7.25 -11.68 -4.60
N PHE A 255 6.30 -12.26 -5.33
CA PHE A 255 5.69 -13.54 -4.97
C PHE A 255 6.66 -14.70 -5.18
N LEU A 256 7.45 -14.68 -6.25
CA LEU A 256 8.51 -15.67 -6.46
C LEU A 256 9.57 -15.60 -5.36
N LYS A 257 10.00 -14.39 -4.97
CA LYS A 257 10.96 -14.18 -3.89
C LYS A 257 10.45 -14.71 -2.54
N ALA A 258 9.18 -14.45 -2.21
CA ALA A 258 8.54 -14.98 -1.01
C ALA A 258 8.41 -16.51 -1.04
N LEU A 259 8.10 -17.11 -2.22
CA LEU A 259 7.96 -18.56 -2.39
C LEU A 259 9.29 -19.30 -2.20
N TYR A 260 10.36 -18.83 -2.89
CA TYR A 260 11.66 -19.51 -2.87
C TYR A 260 12.55 -19.13 -1.70
N GLY A 261 12.19 -18.07 -0.97
CA GLY A 261 12.92 -17.54 0.18
C GLY A 261 13.73 -16.28 -0.16
N THR A 262 13.82 -15.38 0.81
CA THR A 262 14.54 -14.10 0.63
C THR A 262 16.05 -14.26 0.39
N ASP A 263 16.63 -15.40 0.76
CA ASP A 263 18.03 -15.72 0.47
C ASP A 263 18.25 -16.34 -0.93
N TYR A 264 17.15 -16.67 -1.65
CA TYR A 264 17.27 -17.23 -3.00
C TYR A 264 17.79 -16.14 -3.96
N PRO A 265 18.80 -16.47 -4.82
CA PRO A 265 19.43 -15.45 -5.66
C PRO A 265 18.45 -14.79 -6.64
N ASP A 266 18.44 -13.46 -6.66
CA ASP A 266 17.54 -12.65 -7.51
C ASP A 266 17.72 -12.95 -9.00
N GLU A 267 18.98 -13.09 -9.44
CA GLU A 267 19.29 -13.45 -10.84
C GLU A 267 18.64 -14.76 -11.28
N ARG A 268 18.58 -15.76 -10.39
CA ARG A 268 17.92 -17.04 -10.69
C ARG A 268 16.41 -16.85 -10.84
N ILE A 269 15.78 -16.04 -9.98
CA ILE A 269 14.36 -15.70 -10.11
C ILE A 269 14.10 -14.99 -11.43
N LEU A 270 14.91 -14.01 -11.77
CA LEU A 270 14.74 -13.17 -12.96
C LEU A 270 15.01 -13.91 -14.27
N ASN A 271 15.87 -14.94 -14.23
CA ASN A 271 16.17 -15.82 -15.38
C ASN A 271 15.20 -17.01 -15.49
N GLY A 272 14.27 -17.17 -14.55
CA GLY A 272 13.34 -18.30 -14.52
C GLY A 272 13.97 -19.63 -14.11
N ASP A 273 15.14 -19.59 -13.45
CA ASP A 273 15.90 -20.75 -12.97
C ASP A 273 15.44 -21.15 -11.57
N TYR A 274 14.27 -21.74 -11.48
CA TYR A 274 13.66 -22.22 -10.23
C TYR A 274 12.71 -23.40 -10.50
N ASP A 275 12.42 -24.19 -9.47
CA ASP A 275 11.52 -25.34 -9.55
C ASP A 275 10.05 -24.90 -9.68
N ARG A 276 9.52 -24.92 -10.89
CA ARG A 276 8.14 -24.51 -11.19
C ARG A 276 7.07 -25.41 -10.56
N SER A 277 7.42 -26.59 -10.04
CA SER A 277 6.43 -27.46 -9.40
C SER A 277 5.83 -26.83 -8.15
N LYS A 278 6.61 -26.06 -7.38
CA LYS A 278 6.15 -25.35 -6.19
C LYS A 278 5.07 -24.31 -6.48
N ILE A 279 5.07 -23.70 -7.67
CA ILE A 279 4.08 -22.70 -8.06
C ILE A 279 2.68 -23.33 -8.13
N LYS A 280 2.57 -24.57 -8.60
CA LYS A 280 1.29 -25.25 -8.77
C LYS A 280 0.55 -25.53 -7.45
N THR A 281 1.27 -25.55 -6.34
CA THR A 281 0.71 -25.73 -5.00
C THR A 281 0.81 -24.45 -4.18
N THR A 282 0.86 -23.29 -4.87
CA THR A 282 0.90 -21.95 -4.24
C THR A 282 -0.39 -21.22 -4.49
N LEU A 283 -0.98 -20.68 -3.43
CA LEU A 283 -2.09 -19.74 -3.48
C LEU A 283 -1.58 -18.35 -3.14
N VAL A 284 -1.82 -17.36 -4.00
CA VAL A 284 -1.61 -15.95 -3.71
C VAL A 284 -2.91 -15.34 -3.25
N VAL A 285 -2.88 -14.58 -2.16
CA VAL A 285 -4.04 -13.88 -1.59
C VAL A 285 -3.79 -12.38 -1.67
N GLY A 286 -4.66 -11.66 -2.36
CA GLY A 286 -4.54 -10.21 -2.57
C GLY A 286 -5.91 -9.55 -2.75
N ASP A 287 -5.92 -8.21 -2.75
CA ASP A 287 -7.12 -7.38 -2.88
C ASP A 287 -7.09 -6.48 -4.12
N ALA A 288 -5.95 -6.40 -4.81
CA ALA A 288 -5.70 -5.46 -5.90
C ALA A 288 -5.51 -6.13 -7.26
N GLY A 289 -5.76 -5.36 -8.33
CA GLY A 289 -5.53 -5.80 -9.70
C GLY A 289 -4.06 -6.12 -10.00
N SER A 290 -3.12 -5.44 -9.33
CA SER A 290 -1.69 -5.73 -9.43
C SER A 290 -1.31 -7.11 -8.88
N ASP A 291 -2.02 -7.60 -7.85
CA ASP A 291 -1.77 -8.90 -7.24
C ASP A 291 -2.18 -10.05 -8.15
N ILE A 292 -3.42 -9.99 -8.68
CA ILE A 292 -3.88 -11.04 -9.60
C ILE A 292 -3.05 -11.08 -10.87
N LEU A 293 -2.63 -9.93 -11.40
CA LEU A 293 -1.75 -9.88 -12.56
C LEU A 293 -0.39 -10.50 -12.26
N ALA A 294 0.20 -10.21 -11.10
CA ALA A 294 1.47 -10.78 -10.68
C ALA A 294 1.37 -12.29 -10.40
N ALA A 295 0.28 -12.75 -9.76
CA ALA A 295 0.02 -14.18 -9.52
C ALA A 295 -0.12 -14.95 -10.85
N LYS A 296 -0.87 -14.40 -11.81
CA LYS A 296 -1.00 -14.98 -13.15
C LYS A 296 0.31 -15.03 -13.92
N ALA A 297 1.10 -13.93 -13.86
CA ALA A 297 2.43 -13.90 -14.47
C ALA A 297 3.39 -14.92 -13.84
N MET A 298 3.22 -15.23 -12.55
CA MET A 298 3.93 -16.31 -11.87
C MET A 298 3.42 -17.69 -12.29
N GLY A 299 2.13 -17.83 -12.57
CA GLY A 299 1.43 -19.09 -12.86
C GLY A 299 0.86 -19.78 -11.61
N ALA A 300 0.60 -19.01 -10.55
CA ALA A 300 -0.04 -19.45 -9.31
C ALA A 300 -1.53 -19.16 -9.32
N ASP A 301 -2.29 -19.92 -8.52
CA ASP A 301 -3.70 -19.66 -8.25
C ASP A 301 -3.85 -18.39 -7.40
N PHE A 302 -4.96 -17.67 -7.61
CA PHE A 302 -5.23 -16.42 -6.93
C PHE A 302 -6.55 -16.43 -6.16
N CYS A 303 -6.51 -15.97 -4.92
CA CYS A 303 -7.68 -15.72 -4.09
C CYS A 303 -7.81 -14.22 -3.86
N ALA A 304 -8.84 -13.61 -4.44
CA ALA A 304 -9.21 -12.23 -4.15
C ALA A 304 -9.92 -12.15 -2.80
N VAL A 305 -9.57 -11.15 -1.98
CA VAL A 305 -10.37 -10.72 -0.82
C VAL A 305 -10.94 -9.33 -1.11
N LEU A 306 -12.23 -9.15 -0.80
CA LEU A 306 -12.95 -7.91 -1.10
C LEU A 306 -12.89 -6.91 0.08
N THR A 307 -11.74 -6.89 0.74
CA THR A 307 -11.45 -6.01 1.89
C THR A 307 -10.59 -4.80 1.52
N GLY A 308 -10.06 -4.76 0.30
CA GLY A 308 -9.31 -3.61 -0.20
C GLY A 308 -10.18 -2.42 -0.60
N VAL A 309 -9.58 -1.41 -1.21
CA VAL A 309 -10.23 -0.12 -1.54
C VAL A 309 -11.47 -0.28 -2.43
N ALA A 310 -11.40 -1.17 -3.42
CA ALA A 310 -12.52 -1.43 -4.32
C ALA A 310 -13.69 -2.17 -3.63
N GLY A 311 -13.45 -2.86 -2.52
CA GLY A 311 -14.45 -3.60 -1.77
C GLY A 311 -15.27 -4.52 -2.67
N GLN A 312 -16.59 -4.56 -2.44
CA GLN A 312 -17.52 -5.37 -3.25
C GLN A 312 -17.58 -4.95 -4.73
N ALA A 313 -17.26 -3.70 -5.07
CA ALA A 313 -17.23 -3.24 -6.45
C ALA A 313 -16.13 -3.94 -7.28
N GLY A 314 -15.04 -4.37 -6.63
CA GLY A 314 -13.96 -5.10 -7.27
C GLY A 314 -14.32 -6.53 -7.69
N ARG A 315 -15.43 -7.11 -7.19
CA ARG A 315 -15.83 -8.50 -7.48
C ARG A 315 -15.89 -8.79 -8.98
N LYS A 316 -16.55 -7.95 -9.73
CA LYS A 316 -16.73 -8.12 -11.19
C LYS A 316 -15.37 -8.16 -11.92
N TYR A 317 -14.45 -7.28 -11.53
CA TYR A 317 -13.10 -7.27 -12.08
C TYR A 317 -12.36 -8.59 -11.83
N PHE A 318 -12.41 -9.14 -10.61
CA PHE A 318 -11.78 -10.42 -10.30
C PHE A 318 -12.45 -11.61 -10.99
N GLU A 319 -13.78 -11.56 -11.22
CA GLU A 319 -14.51 -12.55 -12.03
C GLU A 319 -14.04 -12.50 -13.50
N GLU A 320 -13.95 -11.31 -14.10
CA GLU A 320 -13.45 -11.10 -15.47
C GLU A 320 -11.98 -11.53 -15.60
N MET A 321 -11.20 -11.27 -14.58
CA MET A 321 -9.81 -11.73 -14.49
C MET A 321 -9.68 -13.21 -14.14
N GLN A 322 -10.77 -13.96 -13.94
CA GLN A 322 -10.77 -15.38 -13.62
C GLN A 322 -9.92 -15.73 -12.38
N ALA A 323 -10.16 -15.03 -11.28
CA ALA A 323 -9.61 -15.41 -9.98
C ALA A 323 -10.19 -16.78 -9.57
N GLU A 324 -9.38 -17.69 -9.07
CA GLU A 324 -9.82 -19.02 -8.66
C GLU A 324 -10.80 -18.96 -7.49
N TYR A 325 -10.60 -17.98 -6.61
CA TYR A 325 -11.50 -17.71 -5.47
C TYR A 325 -11.72 -16.23 -5.31
N ILE A 326 -12.93 -15.86 -4.88
CA ILE A 326 -13.30 -14.49 -4.51
C ILE A 326 -14.06 -14.57 -3.18
N LEU A 327 -13.43 -14.08 -2.13
CA LEU A 327 -13.92 -14.11 -0.76
C LEU A 327 -14.23 -12.69 -0.26
N ASN A 328 -15.15 -12.56 0.70
CA ASN A 328 -15.43 -11.24 1.26
C ASN A 328 -14.28 -10.75 2.17
N SER A 329 -13.64 -11.67 2.90
CA SER A 329 -12.49 -11.38 3.77
C SER A 329 -11.70 -12.66 4.05
N LEU A 330 -10.58 -12.53 4.78
CA LEU A 330 -9.82 -13.70 5.28
C LEU A 330 -10.65 -14.58 6.24
N GLU A 331 -11.68 -14.05 6.89
CA GLU A 331 -12.57 -14.86 7.75
C GLU A 331 -13.22 -16.00 6.96
N ASP A 332 -13.46 -15.79 5.68
CA ASP A 332 -14.05 -16.80 4.79
C ASP A 332 -13.13 -18.03 4.55
N PHE A 333 -11.89 -18.02 4.99
CA PHE A 333 -11.03 -19.22 5.03
C PHE A 333 -11.44 -20.20 6.14
N LEU A 334 -12.10 -19.70 7.17
CA LEU A 334 -12.59 -20.51 8.26
C LEU A 334 -14.01 -21.02 7.97
N ILE A 335 -14.33 -22.23 8.46
CA ILE A 335 -15.69 -22.73 8.52
C ILE A 335 -16.29 -22.22 9.81
N ILE A 336 -17.14 -21.21 9.73
CA ILE A 336 -17.91 -20.75 10.88
C ILE A 336 -18.94 -21.84 11.19
N LYS A 337 -18.84 -22.47 12.36
CA LYS A 337 -19.93 -23.31 12.87
C LYS A 337 -21.02 -22.35 13.32
N THR A 338 -22.08 -22.21 12.49
CA THR A 338 -23.34 -21.59 12.88
C THR A 338 -24.06 -22.42 13.91
#